data_c9ed383565b65952839e7a0b192afeaf
#
_entry.id   c9ed383565b65952839e7a0b192afeaf
#
_cell.length_a   1.000
_cell.length_b   1.000
_cell.length_c   1.000
_cell.angle_alpha   90.00
_cell.angle_beta   90.00
_cell.angle_gamma   90.00
#
_symmetry.space_group_name_H-M   'P 1'
#
loop_
_entity.id
_entity.type
_entity.pdbx_description
1 polymer ?
#
loop_
_entity_poly.entity_id
_entity_poly.type
_entity_poly.pdbx_seq_one_letter_code
_entity_poly.pdbx_strand_id
1 'polypeptide(L)'
;MFISVVLVLCCISLIESRLCDRSKEKTMIYELRSLLNSLESKINDNSCECSASEIKCPNGWKKYKEHCYFFSPDSKTWRNAANLCKSMRGYLVKITDSAENAWVLDILMKSTKHRHGSWIGASDLKKEGDWRWVNDSTKVRYSQWHPGQPSNYGNREDCGHFASGYGYEWNDAPCNIDGMGYICESSHVS
;
A
#
# COMPACT_ATOMS: atom_id res chain seq x y z
N MET A 1 24.28 -36.93 -68.97
CA MET A 1 25.04 -35.70 -68.63
C MET A 1 24.18 -34.53 -68.12
N PHE A 2 22.93 -34.37 -68.58
CA PHE A 2 22.03 -33.27 -68.12
C PHE A 2 21.51 -33.37 -66.66
N ILE A 3 21.28 -34.58 -66.16
CA ILE A 3 20.73 -34.78 -64.78
C ILE A 3 21.74 -34.38 -63.71
N SER A 4 23.06 -34.57 -63.98
CA SER A 4 24.09 -34.18 -62.97
C SER A 4 24.23 -32.66 -62.77
N VAL A 5 24.01 -31.85 -63.84
CA VAL A 5 24.12 -30.41 -63.78
C VAL A 5 22.94 -29.81 -63.05
N VAL A 6 21.72 -30.34 -63.20
CA VAL A 6 20.51 -29.89 -62.51
C VAL A 6 20.59 -30.10 -60.99
N LEU A 7 21.13 -31.31 -60.61
CA LEU A 7 21.33 -31.64 -59.20
C LEU A 7 22.37 -30.69 -58.53
N VAL A 8 23.46 -30.38 -59.25
CA VAL A 8 24.47 -29.42 -58.72
C VAL A 8 23.90 -28.01 -58.57
N LEU A 9 23.10 -27.54 -59.50
CA LEU A 9 22.46 -26.21 -59.43
C LEU A 9 21.42 -26.16 -58.29
N CYS A 10 20.63 -27.22 -58.08
CA CYS A 10 19.74 -27.33 -56.92
C CYS A 10 20.50 -27.32 -55.59
N CYS A 11 21.62 -28.00 -55.48
CA CYS A 11 22.45 -27.99 -54.28
C CYS A 11 23.07 -26.63 -54.02
N ILE A 12 23.49 -25.92 -55.04
CA ILE A 12 24.04 -24.56 -54.91
C ILE A 12 22.95 -23.59 -54.42
N SER A 13 21.72 -23.63 -54.97
CA SER A 13 20.61 -22.75 -54.52
C SER A 13 20.18 -23.03 -53.07
N LEU A 14 20.22 -24.28 -52.63
CA LEU A 14 19.95 -24.65 -51.22
C LEU A 14 21.07 -24.20 -50.28
N ILE A 15 22.31 -24.21 -50.72
CA ILE A 15 23.46 -23.70 -49.96
C ILE A 15 23.39 -22.17 -49.85
N GLU A 16 23.08 -21.48 -50.93
CA GLU A 16 22.90 -20.03 -50.93
C GLU A 16 21.72 -19.57 -50.05
N SER A 17 20.61 -20.29 -50.04
CA SER A 17 19.46 -20.00 -49.16
C SER A 17 19.80 -20.18 -47.66
N ARG A 18 20.58 -21.22 -47.32
CA ARG A 18 21.07 -21.43 -45.95
C ARG A 18 22.14 -20.42 -45.52
N LEU A 19 23.00 -19.97 -46.43
CA LEU A 19 23.98 -18.92 -46.17
C LEU A 19 23.31 -17.55 -45.97
N CYS A 20 22.26 -17.25 -46.74
CA CYS A 20 21.47 -16.03 -46.60
C CYS A 20 20.70 -16.00 -45.29
N ASP A 21 20.15 -17.17 -44.87
CA ASP A 21 19.44 -17.31 -43.57
C ASP A 21 20.41 -17.14 -42.40
N ARG A 22 21.61 -17.75 -42.48
CA ARG A 22 22.66 -17.58 -41.47
C ARG A 22 23.20 -16.15 -41.37
N SER A 23 23.21 -15.40 -42.43
CA SER A 23 23.59 -13.96 -42.39
C SER A 23 22.53 -13.12 -41.70
N LYS A 24 21.24 -13.35 -41.96
CA LYS A 24 20.12 -12.70 -41.29
C LYS A 24 20.10 -13.04 -39.80
N GLU A 25 20.34 -14.28 -39.44
CA GLU A 25 20.43 -14.71 -38.05
C GLU A 25 21.57 -14.01 -37.31
N LYS A 26 22.74 -13.88 -37.90
CA LYS A 26 23.87 -13.15 -37.32
C LYS A 26 23.54 -11.65 -37.14
N THR A 27 22.88 -11.04 -38.11
CA THR A 27 22.46 -9.63 -38.01
C THR A 27 21.47 -9.43 -36.86
N MET A 28 20.48 -10.32 -36.76
CA MET A 28 19.47 -10.27 -35.69
C MET A 28 20.09 -10.46 -34.30
N ILE A 29 21.06 -11.38 -34.16
CA ILE A 29 21.81 -11.60 -32.92
C ILE A 29 22.62 -10.34 -32.58
N TYR A 30 23.22 -9.68 -33.53
CA TYR A 30 23.97 -8.45 -33.31
C TYR A 30 23.07 -7.30 -32.83
N GLU A 31 21.90 -7.13 -33.45
CA GLU A 31 20.90 -6.13 -33.03
C GLU A 31 20.37 -6.40 -31.63
N LEU A 32 20.06 -7.67 -31.33
CA LEU A 32 19.61 -8.05 -29.98
C LEU A 32 20.69 -7.78 -28.92
N ARG A 33 21.95 -8.06 -29.21
CA ARG A 33 23.05 -7.73 -28.28
C ARG A 33 23.22 -6.23 -28.08
N SER A 34 23.09 -5.45 -29.13
CA SER A 34 23.14 -3.99 -29.05
C SER A 34 22.01 -3.42 -28.18
N LEU A 35 20.79 -3.94 -28.33
CA LEU A 35 19.64 -3.58 -27.50
C LEU A 35 19.86 -4.00 -26.03
N LEU A 36 20.40 -5.20 -25.81
CA LEU A 36 20.69 -5.68 -24.45
C LEU A 36 21.72 -4.78 -23.75
N ASN A 37 22.83 -4.46 -24.43
CA ASN A 37 23.86 -3.57 -23.90
C ASN A 37 23.30 -2.16 -23.61
N SER A 38 22.39 -1.67 -24.47
CA SER A 38 21.71 -0.38 -24.24
C SER A 38 20.78 -0.41 -23.02
N LEU A 39 20.10 -1.54 -22.78
CA LEU A 39 19.29 -1.74 -21.60
C LEU A 39 20.15 -1.88 -20.32
N GLU A 40 21.24 -2.65 -20.39
CA GLU A 40 22.18 -2.79 -19.28
C GLU A 40 22.82 -1.45 -18.91
N SER A 41 23.22 -0.63 -19.89
CA SER A 41 23.72 0.72 -19.68
C SER A 41 22.69 1.60 -18.97
N LYS A 42 21.42 1.53 -19.36
CA LYS A 42 20.34 2.29 -18.71
C LYS A 42 20.05 1.82 -17.29
N ILE A 43 20.23 0.53 -17.02
CA ILE A 43 20.08 -0.05 -15.67
C ILE A 43 21.27 0.37 -14.78
N ASN A 44 22.49 0.35 -15.31
CA ASN A 44 23.68 0.73 -14.56
C ASN A 44 23.82 2.24 -14.34
N ASP A 45 23.25 3.06 -15.21
CA ASP A 45 23.31 4.54 -15.09
C ASP A 45 22.47 5.08 -13.91
N ASN A 46 21.79 4.26 -13.13
CA ASN A 46 20.87 4.69 -12.06
C ASN A 46 19.91 5.84 -12.49
N SER A 47 19.83 6.13 -13.78
CA SER A 47 19.01 7.21 -14.33
C SER A 47 17.53 6.82 -14.46
N CYS A 48 17.16 5.60 -14.07
CA CYS A 48 15.83 5.31 -13.58
C CYS A 48 15.72 5.71 -12.09
N GLU A 49 16.19 6.88 -11.71
CA GLU A 49 15.46 7.63 -10.74
C GLU A 49 14.08 7.91 -11.37
N CYS A 50 13.14 7.00 -11.15
CA CYS A 50 11.79 7.46 -10.93
C CYS A 50 11.98 8.51 -9.84
N SER A 51 11.95 9.77 -10.19
CA SER A 51 11.74 10.86 -9.26
C SER A 51 10.36 10.56 -8.67
N ALA A 52 10.32 9.62 -7.74
CA ALA A 52 9.23 9.48 -6.81
C ALA A 52 9.24 10.84 -6.14
N SER A 53 8.36 11.71 -6.57
CA SER A 53 8.19 13.02 -5.97
C SER A 53 8.05 12.76 -4.49
N GLU A 54 9.06 13.20 -3.73
CA GLU A 54 9.13 12.88 -2.31
C GLU A 54 7.83 13.31 -1.68
N ILE A 55 7.02 12.36 -1.21
CA ILE A 55 5.72 12.65 -0.63
C ILE A 55 5.94 13.61 0.53
N LYS A 56 5.47 14.84 0.38
CA LYS A 56 5.49 15.85 1.44
C LYS A 56 4.13 15.86 2.12
N CYS A 57 4.13 15.49 3.39
CA CYS A 57 2.93 15.57 4.20
C CYS A 57 2.61 17.03 4.59
N PRO A 58 1.34 17.39 4.72
CA PRO A 58 0.94 18.70 5.25
C PRO A 58 1.54 18.96 6.64
N ASN A 59 1.64 20.23 7.02
CA ASN A 59 2.12 20.61 8.34
C ASN A 59 1.32 19.91 9.45
N GLY A 60 2.03 19.34 10.42
CA GLY A 60 1.42 18.60 11.53
C GLY A 60 1.11 17.12 11.23
N TRP A 61 1.25 16.68 9.98
CA TRP A 61 1.13 15.28 9.60
C TRP A 61 2.49 14.59 9.64
N LYS A 62 2.49 13.30 9.95
CA LYS A 62 3.69 12.45 9.97
C LYS A 62 3.68 11.50 8.77
N LYS A 63 4.81 11.39 8.09
CA LYS A 63 4.97 10.45 6.96
C LYS A 63 5.27 9.05 7.47
N TYR A 64 4.62 8.06 6.91
CA TYR A 64 4.99 6.65 6.98
C TYR A 64 4.73 5.98 5.64
N LYS A 65 5.76 5.40 5.04
CA LYS A 65 5.71 4.90 3.64
C LYS A 65 5.14 5.98 2.70
N GLU A 66 4.14 5.64 1.93
CA GLU A 66 3.49 6.52 0.95
C GLU A 66 2.26 7.25 1.50
N HIS A 67 2.09 7.30 2.82
CA HIS A 67 0.92 7.86 3.49
C HIS A 67 1.31 8.91 4.52
N CYS A 68 0.38 9.82 4.79
CA CYS A 68 0.48 10.86 5.81
C CYS A 68 -0.53 10.62 6.92
N TYR A 69 -0.12 10.78 8.16
CA TYR A 69 -0.91 10.49 9.35
C TYR A 69 -1.00 11.72 10.25
N PHE A 70 -2.21 12.08 10.64
CA PHE A 70 -2.47 13.15 11.59
C PHE A 70 -2.97 12.56 12.91
N PHE A 71 -2.25 12.87 13.99
CA PHE A 71 -2.60 12.49 15.35
C PHE A 71 -3.30 13.70 16.01
N SER A 72 -4.57 13.53 16.35
CA SER A 72 -5.40 14.65 16.83
C SER A 72 -4.85 15.33 18.08
N PRO A 73 -4.96 16.65 18.18
CA PRO A 73 -4.65 17.36 19.41
C PRO A 73 -5.79 17.35 20.45
N ASP A 74 -6.98 16.95 20.03
CA ASP A 74 -8.24 16.98 20.78
C ASP A 74 -8.99 15.64 20.71
N SER A 75 -10.11 15.56 21.40
CA SER A 75 -10.96 14.38 21.48
C SER A 75 -12.27 14.60 20.75
N LYS A 76 -12.82 13.55 20.17
CA LYS A 76 -14.11 13.55 19.46
C LYS A 76 -14.79 12.19 19.58
N THR A 77 -16.11 12.18 19.36
CA THR A 77 -16.82 10.93 19.04
C THR A 77 -16.31 10.36 17.71
N TRP A 78 -16.44 9.05 17.51
CA TRP A 78 -15.93 8.38 16.30
C TRP A 78 -16.47 9.01 15.01
N ARG A 79 -17.78 9.31 14.95
CA ARG A 79 -18.41 9.93 13.78
C ARG A 79 -17.88 11.34 13.49
N ASN A 80 -17.68 12.15 14.54
CA ASN A 80 -17.13 13.49 14.39
C ASN A 80 -15.66 13.42 13.95
N ALA A 81 -14.88 12.49 14.50
CA ALA A 81 -13.51 12.22 14.08
C ALA A 81 -13.45 11.82 12.60
N ALA A 82 -14.31 10.90 12.15
CA ALA A 82 -14.38 10.50 10.74
C ALA A 82 -14.70 11.68 9.81
N ASN A 83 -15.65 12.55 10.20
CA ASN A 83 -15.99 13.76 9.43
C ASN A 83 -14.84 14.76 9.38
N LEU A 84 -14.10 14.95 10.48
CA LEU A 84 -12.93 15.82 10.53
C LEU A 84 -11.80 15.28 9.63
N CYS A 85 -11.49 13.99 9.70
CA CYS A 85 -10.52 13.40 8.79
C CYS A 85 -10.92 13.63 7.33
N LYS A 86 -12.19 13.44 6.99
CA LYS A 86 -12.72 13.69 5.65
C LYS A 86 -12.57 15.15 5.21
N SER A 87 -12.79 16.12 6.13
CA SER A 87 -12.62 17.54 5.83
C SER A 87 -11.16 17.91 5.55
N MET A 88 -10.20 17.13 6.09
CA MET A 88 -8.77 17.25 5.84
C MET A 88 -8.29 16.42 4.63
N ARG A 89 -9.21 15.95 3.76
CA ARG A 89 -8.93 15.09 2.60
C ARG A 89 -8.29 13.75 2.98
N GLY A 90 -8.61 13.25 4.16
CA GLY A 90 -8.19 11.95 4.68
C GLY A 90 -9.38 11.14 5.17
N TYR A 91 -9.09 10.12 5.93
CA TYR A 91 -10.05 9.22 6.57
C TYR A 91 -9.51 8.76 7.92
N LEU A 92 -10.35 8.21 8.80
CA LEU A 92 -9.85 7.55 10.01
C LEU A 92 -8.91 6.42 9.61
N VAL A 93 -7.77 6.33 10.27
CA VAL A 93 -6.65 5.46 9.91
C VAL A 93 -7.10 4.02 9.64
N LYS A 94 -6.56 3.45 8.55
CA LYS A 94 -6.74 2.06 8.14
C LYS A 94 -5.42 1.32 8.30
N ILE A 95 -5.32 0.49 9.34
CA ILE A 95 -4.11 -0.29 9.63
C ILE A 95 -4.13 -1.60 8.83
N THR A 96 -3.14 -1.80 7.99
CA THR A 96 -3.11 -2.92 7.05
C THR A 96 -2.09 -4.00 7.36
N ASP A 97 -1.08 -3.67 8.17
CA ASP A 97 -0.02 -4.59 8.56
C ASP A 97 0.53 -4.31 9.98
N SER A 98 1.30 -5.26 10.50
CA SER A 98 1.90 -5.17 11.83
C SER A 98 2.96 -4.09 11.96
N ALA A 99 3.68 -3.77 10.88
CA ALA A 99 4.72 -2.74 10.89
C ALA A 99 4.09 -1.33 10.99
N GLU A 100 2.98 -1.11 10.28
CA GLU A 100 2.18 0.11 10.39
C GLU A 100 1.58 0.26 11.80
N ASN A 101 0.99 -0.83 12.33
CA ASN A 101 0.47 -0.84 13.70
C ASN A 101 1.54 -0.49 14.73
N ALA A 102 2.73 -1.09 14.62
CA ALA A 102 3.84 -0.82 15.54
C ALA A 102 4.33 0.62 15.45
N TRP A 103 4.38 1.20 14.24
CA TRP A 103 4.76 2.59 14.05
C TRP A 103 3.74 3.57 14.65
N VAL A 104 2.44 3.32 14.46
CA VAL A 104 1.37 4.11 15.09
C VAL A 104 1.46 4.00 16.62
N LEU A 105 1.64 2.79 17.14
CA LEU A 105 1.77 2.50 18.55
C LEU A 105 2.92 3.27 19.20
N ASP A 106 4.09 3.32 18.56
CA ASP A 106 5.26 4.07 19.06
C ASP A 106 4.94 5.56 19.25
N ILE A 107 4.13 6.14 18.37
CA ILE A 107 3.70 7.54 18.49
C ILE A 107 2.68 7.72 19.62
N LEU A 108 1.70 6.82 19.72
CA LEU A 108 0.66 6.88 20.75
C LEU A 108 1.25 6.76 22.17
N MET A 109 2.18 5.84 22.35
CA MET A 109 2.85 5.63 23.65
C MET A 109 3.66 6.85 24.12
N LYS A 110 4.18 7.65 23.20
CA LYS A 110 4.92 8.88 23.47
C LYS A 110 4.01 10.12 23.64
N SER A 111 2.71 9.98 23.36
CA SER A 111 1.76 11.10 23.35
C SER A 111 0.96 11.16 24.66
N THR A 112 0.97 12.31 25.30
CA THR A 112 0.08 12.58 26.45
C THR A 112 -1.37 12.87 26.05
N LYS A 113 -1.61 13.19 24.76
CA LYS A 113 -2.93 13.59 24.25
C LYS A 113 -3.83 12.40 23.95
N HIS A 114 -3.25 11.24 23.69
CA HIS A 114 -3.97 9.99 23.37
C HIS A 114 -4.11 9.03 24.55
N ARG A 115 -3.94 9.52 25.78
CA ARG A 115 -3.93 8.71 27.00
C ARG A 115 -5.25 7.97 27.30
N HIS A 116 -6.35 8.34 26.65
CA HIS A 116 -7.65 7.63 26.77
C HIS A 116 -7.92 6.70 25.59
N GLY A 117 -6.97 6.61 24.65
CA GLY A 117 -7.11 5.84 23.42
C GLY A 117 -7.31 6.71 22.20
N SER A 118 -7.39 6.06 21.03
CA SER A 118 -7.52 6.74 19.74
C SER A 118 -8.37 5.95 18.76
N TRP A 119 -9.36 6.60 18.21
CA TRP A 119 -10.21 6.04 17.17
C TRP A 119 -9.44 5.64 15.92
N ILE A 120 -9.79 4.49 15.34
CA ILE A 120 -9.38 4.02 14.04
C ILE A 120 -10.59 3.87 13.10
N GLY A 121 -10.36 3.64 11.82
CA GLY A 121 -11.43 3.55 10.83
C GLY A 121 -12.18 2.21 10.80
N ALA A 122 -11.86 1.28 11.70
CA ALA A 122 -12.56 0.00 11.79
C ALA A 122 -13.93 0.14 12.46
N SER A 123 -14.96 -0.44 11.85
CA SER A 123 -16.31 -0.43 12.40
C SER A 123 -17.15 -1.58 11.85
N ASP A 124 -18.08 -2.10 12.64
CA ASP A 124 -19.09 -3.07 12.23
C ASP A 124 -20.53 -2.55 12.39
N LEU A 125 -20.72 -1.22 12.49
CA LEU A 125 -21.99 -0.51 12.52
C LEU A 125 -23.00 -0.96 11.46
N LYS A 126 -22.53 -1.46 10.31
CA LYS A 126 -23.43 -1.94 9.23
C LYS A 126 -23.96 -3.34 9.49
N LYS A 127 -23.15 -4.17 10.14
CA LYS A 127 -23.45 -5.55 10.43
C LYS A 127 -22.50 -6.06 11.51
N GLU A 128 -23.07 -6.41 12.65
CA GLU A 128 -22.37 -7.00 13.80
C GLU A 128 -21.43 -8.13 13.40
N GLY A 129 -20.16 -8.02 13.87
CA GLY A 129 -19.10 -8.97 13.59
C GLY A 129 -18.48 -8.87 12.19
N ASP A 130 -19.00 -8.02 11.29
CA ASP A 130 -18.41 -7.80 9.97
C ASP A 130 -17.59 -6.50 9.95
N TRP A 131 -16.47 -6.51 10.62
CA TRP A 131 -15.55 -5.38 10.75
C TRP A 131 -14.99 -4.90 9.42
N ARG A 132 -15.22 -3.63 9.11
CA ARG A 132 -14.81 -2.97 7.86
C ARG A 132 -14.17 -1.62 8.09
N TRP A 133 -13.34 -1.22 7.16
CA TRP A 133 -12.77 0.12 7.12
C TRP A 133 -13.79 1.12 6.58
N VAL A 134 -14.00 2.23 7.30
CA VAL A 134 -15.03 3.22 6.96
C VAL A 134 -14.77 3.96 5.64
N ASN A 135 -13.50 4.06 5.23
CA ASN A 135 -13.10 4.81 4.04
C ASN A 135 -13.50 4.12 2.72
N ASP A 136 -13.37 2.79 2.65
CA ASP A 136 -13.53 2.02 1.41
C ASP A 136 -14.44 0.79 1.56
N SER A 137 -14.97 0.55 2.76
CA SER A 137 -15.81 -0.61 3.10
C SER A 137 -15.12 -1.97 2.92
N THR A 138 -13.79 -2.01 2.75
CA THR A 138 -13.06 -3.28 2.70
C THR A 138 -13.02 -3.95 4.07
N LYS A 139 -12.95 -5.29 4.07
CA LYS A 139 -12.93 -6.07 5.31
C LYS A 139 -11.63 -5.85 6.06
N VAL A 140 -11.71 -5.75 7.40
CA VAL A 140 -10.54 -5.75 8.28
C VAL A 140 -9.91 -7.14 8.21
N ARG A 141 -8.73 -7.25 7.60
CA ARG A 141 -7.99 -8.51 7.44
C ARG A 141 -6.85 -8.66 8.44
N TYR A 142 -6.14 -7.57 8.69
CA TYR A 142 -5.18 -7.44 9.78
C TYR A 142 -5.87 -6.80 10.98
N SER A 143 -5.62 -7.31 12.18
CA SER A 143 -6.11 -6.73 13.43
C SER A 143 -5.15 -7.03 14.58
N GLN A 144 -5.20 -6.21 15.60
CA GLN A 144 -4.45 -6.35 16.84
C GLN A 144 -5.42 -6.18 18.02
N TRP A 145 -6.53 -6.91 17.98
CA TRP A 145 -7.51 -6.94 19.07
C TRP A 145 -6.87 -7.46 20.35
N HIS A 146 -7.15 -6.79 21.47
CA HIS A 146 -6.81 -7.32 22.79
C HIS A 146 -7.51 -8.67 23.03
N PRO A 147 -6.90 -9.64 23.78
CA PRO A 147 -7.56 -10.89 24.09
C PRO A 147 -8.96 -10.69 24.69
N GLY A 148 -9.95 -11.31 24.06
CA GLY A 148 -11.38 -11.15 24.40
C GLY A 148 -12.10 -10.02 23.66
N GLN A 149 -11.39 -9.28 22.78
CA GLN A 149 -12.00 -8.27 21.94
C GLN A 149 -12.06 -8.72 20.47
N PRO A 150 -12.99 -8.17 19.66
CA PRO A 150 -14.09 -7.28 20.04
C PRO A 150 -15.15 -8.03 20.87
N SER A 151 -15.68 -7.37 21.91
CA SER A 151 -16.61 -7.99 22.88
C SER A 151 -18.08 -7.60 22.68
N ASN A 152 -18.32 -6.52 21.96
CA ASN A 152 -19.64 -5.90 21.80
C ASN A 152 -20.41 -5.79 23.13
N TYR A 153 -19.74 -5.27 24.17
CA TYR A 153 -20.32 -5.19 25.50
C TYR A 153 -21.63 -4.40 25.51
N GLY A 154 -22.68 -5.04 25.99
CA GLY A 154 -24.03 -4.46 26.00
C GLY A 154 -24.65 -4.30 24.62
N ASN A 155 -24.14 -4.98 23.57
CA ASN A 155 -24.62 -4.90 22.18
C ASN A 155 -24.62 -3.47 21.62
N ARG A 156 -23.52 -2.72 21.79
CA ARG A 156 -23.43 -1.31 21.39
C ARG A 156 -22.00 -0.82 21.13
N GLU A 157 -21.04 -1.72 20.95
CA GLU A 157 -19.63 -1.40 20.68
C GLU A 157 -19.28 -1.71 19.24
N ASP A 158 -19.48 -0.72 18.35
CA ASP A 158 -19.35 -0.89 16.93
C ASP A 158 -18.15 -0.13 16.33
N CYS A 159 -17.31 0.53 17.15
CA CYS A 159 -16.24 1.38 16.69
C CYS A 159 -14.89 0.98 17.30
N GLY A 160 -13.90 0.69 16.44
CA GLY A 160 -12.58 0.28 16.85
C GLY A 160 -11.70 1.45 17.30
N HIS A 161 -10.86 1.18 18.31
CA HIS A 161 -9.89 2.14 18.80
C HIS A 161 -8.64 1.47 19.35
N PHE A 162 -7.53 2.18 19.40
CA PHE A 162 -6.39 1.83 20.22
C PHE A 162 -6.74 2.11 21.70
N ALA A 163 -6.75 1.12 22.54
CA ALA A 163 -7.15 1.21 23.94
C ALA A 163 -5.95 1.37 24.87
N SER A 164 -5.77 2.53 25.46
CA SER A 164 -4.62 2.79 26.35
C SER A 164 -4.59 1.86 27.58
N GLY A 165 -5.76 1.47 28.09
CA GLY A 165 -5.87 0.53 29.19
C GLY A 165 -5.40 -0.90 28.86
N TYR A 166 -5.26 -1.22 27.58
CA TYR A 166 -4.79 -2.50 27.05
C TYR A 166 -3.42 -2.36 26.33
N GLY A 167 -2.58 -1.42 26.75
CA GLY A 167 -1.30 -1.20 26.11
C GLY A 167 -1.40 -0.73 24.65
N TYR A 168 -2.52 -0.10 24.30
CA TYR A 168 -2.89 0.28 22.94
C TYR A 168 -3.12 -0.88 21.96
N GLU A 169 -3.41 -2.09 22.44
CA GLU A 169 -4.08 -3.08 21.61
C GLU A 169 -5.50 -2.62 21.28
N TRP A 170 -6.09 -3.16 20.22
CA TRP A 170 -7.39 -2.68 19.77
C TRP A 170 -8.54 -3.18 20.65
N ASN A 171 -9.53 -2.32 20.81
CA ASN A 171 -10.78 -2.62 21.47
C ASN A 171 -11.94 -2.02 20.66
N ASP A 172 -13.11 -2.60 20.78
CA ASP A 172 -14.37 -2.01 20.33
C ASP A 172 -14.96 -1.13 21.45
N ALA A 173 -15.73 -0.12 21.07
CA ALA A 173 -16.37 0.80 21.99
C ALA A 173 -17.61 1.43 21.37
N PRO A 174 -18.54 1.97 22.20
CA PRO A 174 -19.65 2.75 21.70
C PRO A 174 -19.17 3.98 20.92
N CYS A 175 -19.65 4.15 19.68
CA CYS A 175 -19.18 5.18 18.75
C CYS A 175 -19.45 6.63 19.21
N ASN A 176 -20.30 6.82 20.21
CA ASN A 176 -20.69 8.10 20.79
C ASN A 176 -19.85 8.51 22.02
N ILE A 177 -18.91 7.70 22.44
CA ILE A 177 -17.98 8.09 23.53
C ILE A 177 -17.20 9.33 23.07
N ASP A 178 -17.24 10.36 23.89
CA ASP A 178 -16.38 11.54 23.79
C ASP A 178 -15.16 11.36 24.71
N GLY A 179 -14.05 11.98 24.38
CA GLY A 179 -12.82 11.90 25.18
C GLY A 179 -11.69 11.09 24.56
N MET A 180 -11.93 10.39 23.47
CA MET A 180 -10.86 9.70 22.73
C MET A 180 -10.25 10.59 21.66
N GLY A 181 -8.92 10.52 21.52
CA GLY A 181 -8.22 11.04 20.36
C GLY A 181 -8.63 10.30 19.08
N TYR A 182 -8.09 10.71 17.96
CA TYR A 182 -8.31 10.04 16.67
C TYR A 182 -7.09 10.17 15.77
N ILE A 183 -6.96 9.27 14.82
CA ILE A 183 -5.86 9.26 13.85
C ILE A 183 -6.46 9.32 12.46
N CYS A 184 -6.05 10.35 11.69
CA CYS A 184 -6.40 10.41 10.28
C CYS A 184 -5.24 9.94 9.42
N GLU A 185 -5.57 9.35 8.28
CA GLU A 185 -4.65 8.93 7.25
C GLU A 185 -5.05 9.56 5.92
N SER A 186 -4.07 9.88 5.09
CA SER A 186 -4.27 10.35 3.71
C SER A 186 -3.20 9.76 2.80
N SER A 187 -3.62 9.23 1.66
CA SER A 187 -2.76 8.83 0.54
C SER A 187 -2.58 9.95 -0.49
N HIS A 188 -3.24 11.09 -0.31
CA HIS A 188 -3.18 12.23 -1.21
C HIS A 188 -2.14 13.22 -0.70
N VAL A 189 -1.18 13.49 -1.55
CA VAL A 189 -0.17 14.52 -1.35
C VAL A 189 -0.65 15.79 -2.03
N SER A 190 -0.65 16.88 -1.32
CA SER A 190 -0.95 18.21 -1.89
C SER A 190 0.28 18.83 -2.52
#